data_a72626f618501d0359fdb4846941fc97
#
_entry.id   a72626f618501d0359fdb4846941fc97
#
_cell.length_a   1.000
_cell.length_b   1.000
_cell.length_c   1.000
_cell.angle_alpha   90.00
_cell.angle_beta   90.00
_cell.angle_gamma   90.00
#
_symmetry.space_group_name_H-M   'P 1'
#
loop_
_entity.id
_entity.type
_entity.pdbx_description
1 polymer ?
#
loop_
_entity_poly.entity_id
_entity_poly.type
_entity_poly.pdbx_seq_one_letter_code
_entity_poly.pdbx_strand_id
1 'polypeptide(L)'
;MAKKVQKSQIEEIVEQLLEKGRKSGVLTQSEISDALHEQTEITAEQLDDIYTTLGKLNVEIVADIDADDTDSHTIETDEDEDEVSSEKKISIDLSVDSGVNIDDPVRMYLKEIGRVPLLSADEEIVLAKQIEAGAQEDATYKDIQLSKKAKKKLVDANLRLVVSIAKRYVGRGMLFLDLIQEGNLGLIKAVDKFDYTKGYKFSTYATWWIRQAITRAIADQARTIRIPVHMVETINKLIR
;
A
#
# COMPACT_ATOMS: atom_id res chain seq x y z
N MET A 1 -23.33 -10.94 15.90
CA MET A 1 -23.92 -11.35 14.59
C MET A 1 -23.40 -10.49 13.45
N ALA A 2 -23.21 -9.19 13.57
CA ALA A 2 -22.72 -8.30 12.51
C ALA A 2 -21.36 -8.70 11.90
N LYS A 3 -20.33 -9.03 12.69
CA LYS A 3 -19.01 -9.45 12.19
C LYS A 3 -19.02 -10.72 11.33
N LYS A 4 -20.00 -11.61 11.50
CA LYS A 4 -20.10 -12.86 10.74
C LYS A 4 -20.76 -12.64 9.37
N VAL A 5 -21.62 -11.65 9.26
CA VAL A 5 -22.29 -11.25 8.00
C VAL A 5 -21.30 -10.47 7.12
N GLN A 6 -20.50 -9.57 7.69
CA GLN A 6 -19.47 -8.81 6.96
C GLN A 6 -18.38 -9.74 6.37
N LYS A 7 -17.95 -10.77 7.10
CA LYS A 7 -16.95 -11.71 6.59
C LYS A 7 -17.48 -12.50 5.38
N SER A 8 -18.75 -12.87 5.37
CA SER A 8 -19.37 -13.58 4.24
C SER A 8 -19.53 -12.71 2.99
N GLN A 9 -19.75 -11.40 3.14
CA GLN A 9 -19.87 -10.45 2.03
C GLN A 9 -18.50 -10.15 1.37
N ILE A 10 -17.45 -10.04 2.18
CA ILE A 10 -16.08 -9.88 1.66
C ILE A 10 -15.64 -11.14 0.91
N GLU A 11 -15.95 -12.33 1.43
CA GLU A 11 -15.67 -13.60 0.76
C GLU A 11 -16.39 -13.69 -0.61
N GLU A 12 -17.61 -13.20 -0.71
CA GLU A 12 -18.40 -13.19 -1.95
C GLU A 12 -17.82 -12.23 -3.01
N ILE A 13 -17.38 -11.04 -2.61
CA ILE A 13 -16.70 -10.08 -3.50
C ILE A 13 -15.35 -10.61 -3.97
N VAL A 14 -14.58 -11.19 -3.06
CA VAL A 14 -13.30 -11.84 -3.41
C VAL A 14 -13.54 -12.94 -4.43
N GLU A 15 -14.56 -13.76 -4.26
CA GLU A 15 -14.90 -14.83 -5.19
C GLU A 15 -15.29 -14.29 -6.57
N GLN A 16 -16.05 -13.20 -6.65
CA GLN A 16 -16.37 -12.52 -7.91
C GLN A 16 -15.12 -11.93 -8.61
N LEU A 17 -14.24 -11.28 -7.86
CA LEU A 17 -12.96 -10.76 -8.37
C LEU A 17 -12.06 -11.91 -8.87
N LEU A 18 -12.02 -13.03 -8.14
CA LEU A 18 -11.28 -14.22 -8.52
C LEU A 18 -11.82 -14.85 -9.79
N GLU A 19 -13.15 -14.92 -9.93
CA GLU A 19 -13.78 -15.46 -11.13
C GLU A 19 -13.51 -14.58 -12.35
N LYS A 20 -13.54 -13.24 -12.17
CA LYS A 20 -13.19 -12.26 -13.18
C LYS A 20 -11.71 -12.35 -13.56
N GLY A 21 -10.81 -12.41 -12.56
CA GLY A 21 -9.38 -12.56 -12.75
C GLY A 21 -8.99 -13.86 -13.45
N ARG A 22 -9.67 -14.97 -13.13
CA ARG A 22 -9.45 -16.25 -13.83
C ARG A 22 -9.87 -16.22 -15.31
N LYS A 23 -10.87 -15.42 -15.65
CA LYS A 23 -11.35 -15.29 -17.03
C LYS A 23 -10.48 -14.35 -17.87
N SER A 24 -10.03 -13.24 -17.29
CA SER A 24 -9.24 -12.21 -17.99
C SER A 24 -7.71 -12.39 -17.83
N GLY A 25 -7.26 -13.07 -16.79
CA GLY A 25 -5.84 -13.18 -16.42
C GLY A 25 -5.25 -11.92 -15.79
N VAL A 26 -5.92 -10.79 -15.95
CA VAL A 26 -5.47 -9.45 -15.50
C VAL A 26 -6.64 -8.72 -14.86
N LEU A 27 -6.40 -8.02 -13.76
CA LEU A 27 -7.34 -7.10 -13.13
C LEU A 27 -6.69 -5.73 -12.99
N THR A 28 -7.45 -4.66 -13.26
CA THR A 28 -6.96 -3.31 -13.00
C THR A 28 -7.19 -2.93 -11.55
N GLN A 29 -6.37 -1.99 -11.05
CA GLN A 29 -6.55 -1.49 -9.70
C GLN A 29 -7.90 -0.79 -9.51
N SER A 30 -8.41 -0.07 -10.53
CA SER A 30 -9.75 0.51 -10.52
C SER A 30 -10.82 -0.54 -10.35
N GLU A 31 -10.75 -1.66 -11.05
CA GLU A 31 -11.74 -2.75 -10.94
C GLU A 31 -11.79 -3.34 -9.53
N ILE A 32 -10.64 -3.50 -8.88
CA ILE A 32 -10.57 -3.98 -7.50
C ILE A 32 -11.14 -2.93 -6.55
N SER A 33 -10.77 -1.67 -6.73
CA SER A 33 -11.26 -0.56 -5.90
C SER A 33 -12.77 -0.37 -6.05
N ASP A 34 -13.30 -0.46 -7.26
CA ASP A 34 -14.73 -0.32 -7.55
C ASP A 34 -15.53 -1.47 -6.93
N ALA A 35 -15.05 -2.71 -7.02
CA ALA A 35 -15.68 -3.86 -6.38
C ALA A 35 -15.70 -3.75 -4.85
N LEU A 36 -14.69 -3.11 -4.27
CA LEU A 36 -14.58 -2.90 -2.82
C LEU A 36 -15.30 -1.63 -2.36
N HIS A 37 -15.73 -0.75 -3.27
CA HIS A 37 -16.40 0.51 -2.97
C HIS A 37 -17.71 0.32 -2.21
N GLU A 38 -18.46 -0.75 -2.47
CA GLU A 38 -19.73 -1.03 -1.80
C GLU A 38 -19.56 -1.33 -0.29
N GLN A 39 -18.31 -1.58 0.16
CA GLN A 39 -17.99 -1.95 1.54
C GLN A 39 -17.18 -0.84 2.24
N THR A 40 -17.84 0.02 2.97
CA THR A 40 -17.25 1.21 3.62
C THR A 40 -16.25 0.93 4.75
N GLU A 41 -16.05 -0.31 5.19
CA GLU A 41 -15.30 -0.66 6.41
C GLU A 41 -14.21 -1.73 6.21
N ILE A 42 -13.58 -1.78 5.05
CA ILE A 42 -12.44 -2.69 4.83
C ILE A 42 -11.19 -2.14 5.52
N THR A 43 -10.56 -2.93 6.37
CA THR A 43 -9.28 -2.57 7.00
C THR A 43 -8.12 -2.78 6.01
N ALA A 44 -7.01 -2.06 6.22
CA ALA A 44 -5.80 -2.22 5.39
C ALA A 44 -5.26 -3.67 5.42
N GLU A 45 -5.43 -4.38 6.57
CA GLU A 45 -5.05 -5.78 6.72
C GLU A 45 -5.88 -6.71 5.82
N GLN A 46 -7.20 -6.52 5.80
CA GLN A 46 -8.11 -7.30 4.94
C GLN A 46 -7.85 -7.04 3.47
N LEU A 47 -7.52 -5.81 3.11
CA LEU A 47 -7.21 -5.41 1.75
C LEU A 47 -5.92 -6.06 1.26
N ASP A 48 -4.91 -6.13 2.12
CA ASP A 48 -3.66 -6.80 1.83
C ASP A 48 -3.86 -8.33 1.70
N ASP A 49 -4.73 -8.94 2.52
CA ASP A 49 -5.11 -10.35 2.39
C ASP A 49 -5.82 -10.63 1.05
N ILE A 50 -6.65 -9.69 0.55
CA ILE A 50 -7.29 -9.79 -0.78
C ILE A 50 -6.24 -9.76 -1.88
N TYR A 51 -5.32 -8.79 -1.85
CA TYR A 51 -4.24 -8.71 -2.84
C TYR A 51 -3.35 -9.95 -2.81
N THR A 52 -3.05 -10.47 -1.63
CA THR A 52 -2.32 -11.72 -1.43
C THR A 52 -3.02 -12.90 -2.09
N THR A 53 -4.34 -13.02 -1.88
CA THR A 53 -5.14 -14.13 -2.44
C THR A 53 -5.23 -14.04 -3.97
N LEU A 54 -5.37 -12.82 -4.53
CA LEU A 54 -5.34 -12.60 -5.97
C LEU A 54 -3.99 -12.98 -6.60
N GLY A 55 -2.88 -12.63 -5.93
CA GLY A 55 -1.53 -13.02 -6.35
C GLY A 55 -1.31 -14.54 -6.35
N LYS A 56 -1.80 -15.25 -5.32
CA LYS A 56 -1.72 -16.73 -5.24
C LYS A 56 -2.40 -17.44 -6.42
N LEU A 57 -3.39 -16.80 -7.03
CA LEU A 57 -4.17 -17.34 -8.14
C LEU A 57 -3.64 -16.91 -9.52
N ASN A 58 -2.43 -16.33 -9.56
CA ASN A 58 -1.79 -15.84 -10.79
C ASN A 58 -2.64 -14.81 -11.55
N VAL A 59 -3.43 -13.99 -10.84
CA VAL A 59 -4.13 -12.85 -11.41
C VAL A 59 -3.18 -11.65 -11.38
N GLU A 60 -2.80 -11.18 -12.54
CA GLU A 60 -1.94 -10.00 -12.68
C GLU A 60 -2.72 -8.74 -12.36
N ILE A 61 -2.23 -7.93 -11.41
CA ILE A 61 -2.87 -6.66 -11.03
C ILE A 61 -2.08 -5.54 -11.68
N VAL A 62 -2.72 -4.86 -12.64
CA VAL A 62 -2.11 -3.75 -13.39
C VAL A 62 -2.65 -2.43 -12.84
N ALA A 63 -1.74 -1.43 -12.68
CA ALA A 63 -2.18 -0.06 -12.43
C ALA A 63 -2.96 0.47 -13.63
N ASP A 64 -3.93 1.36 -13.40
CA ASP A 64 -4.53 2.12 -14.49
C ASP A 64 -3.43 3.01 -15.11
N ILE A 65 -2.93 2.60 -16.26
CA ILE A 65 -1.79 3.21 -16.91
C ILE A 65 -2.27 4.44 -17.66
N ASP A 66 -1.86 5.63 -17.21
CA ASP A 66 -1.66 6.73 -18.13
C ASP A 66 -0.48 6.33 -19.04
N ALA A 67 -0.64 6.43 -20.34
CA ALA A 67 0.25 5.89 -21.38
C ALA A 67 1.70 6.42 -21.38
N ASP A 68 2.11 7.16 -20.35
CA ASP A 68 3.41 7.83 -20.25
C ASP A 68 4.40 7.13 -19.27
N ASP A 69 3.97 6.09 -18.55
CA ASP A 69 4.82 5.39 -17.56
C ASP A 69 5.11 3.95 -18.04
N THR A 70 5.88 3.82 -19.14
CA THR A 70 6.27 2.52 -19.74
C THR A 70 7.21 1.68 -18.87
N ASP A 71 7.51 2.09 -17.64
CA ASP A 71 8.45 1.40 -16.73
C ASP A 71 7.75 0.65 -15.58
N SER A 72 6.41 0.57 -15.61
CA SER A 72 5.63 -0.19 -14.63
C SER A 72 5.45 -1.65 -15.05
N HIS A 73 6.53 -2.42 -15.06
CA HIS A 73 6.41 -3.88 -15.01
C HIS A 73 5.74 -4.26 -13.69
N THR A 74 4.58 -4.85 -13.80
CA THR A 74 3.84 -5.45 -12.69
C THR A 74 4.67 -6.61 -12.15
N ILE A 75 5.09 -6.50 -10.89
CA ILE A 75 5.73 -7.61 -10.19
C ILE A 75 4.61 -8.47 -9.63
N GLU A 76 4.50 -9.71 -10.12
CA GLU A 76 3.69 -10.73 -9.47
C GLU A 76 4.20 -10.88 -8.03
N THR A 77 3.32 -10.67 -7.07
CA THR A 77 3.66 -10.81 -5.65
C THR A 77 3.63 -12.29 -5.30
N ASP A 78 4.79 -12.95 -5.41
CA ASP A 78 4.98 -14.27 -4.82
C ASP A 78 5.06 -14.12 -3.31
N GLU A 79 4.06 -14.58 -2.62
CA GLU A 79 4.16 -14.90 -1.21
C GLU A 79 4.46 -16.38 -1.11
N ASP A 80 5.76 -16.70 -0.99
CA ASP A 80 6.18 -18.00 -0.51
C ASP A 80 5.58 -18.17 0.89
N GLU A 81 4.66 -19.13 1.02
CA GLU A 81 4.36 -19.74 2.31
C GLU A 81 5.59 -20.57 2.74
N ASP A 82 6.69 -19.92 3.07
CA ASP A 82 7.57 -20.49 4.04
C ASP A 82 6.81 -20.45 5.35
N GLU A 83 6.35 -21.63 5.79
CA GLU A 83 6.05 -21.89 7.18
C GLU A 83 7.24 -21.41 8.01
N VAL A 84 7.27 -20.14 8.33
CA VAL A 84 8.09 -19.63 9.42
C VAL A 84 7.42 -20.11 10.70
N SER A 85 7.65 -21.37 11.00
CA SER A 85 7.50 -21.92 12.33
C SER A 85 8.42 -21.13 13.25
N SER A 86 7.87 -20.25 13.89
CA SER A 86 8.12 -19.45 15.08
C SER A 86 7.68 -18.01 14.85
N GLU A 87 6.42 -17.78 15.17
CA GLU A 87 5.86 -16.44 15.40
C GLU A 87 6.71 -15.68 16.44
N LYS A 88 7.77 -15.03 16.02
CA LYS A 88 8.17 -13.81 16.67
C LYS A 88 7.17 -12.75 16.18
N LYS A 89 5.96 -12.76 16.75
CA LYS A 89 5.08 -11.61 16.78
C LYS A 89 5.93 -10.46 17.28
N ILE A 90 6.45 -9.64 16.38
CA ILE A 90 6.94 -8.32 16.73
C ILE A 90 5.66 -7.54 17.05
N SER A 91 5.19 -7.69 18.29
CA SER A 91 4.20 -6.78 18.84
C SER A 91 4.92 -5.44 18.97
N ILE A 92 4.77 -4.59 17.95
CA ILE A 92 5.17 -3.20 18.05
C ILE A 92 4.12 -2.56 18.95
N ASP A 93 4.38 -2.64 20.26
CA ASP A 93 3.60 -1.90 21.25
C ASP A 93 3.92 -0.42 21.05
N LEU A 94 2.97 0.32 20.50
CA LEU A 94 3.05 1.76 20.30
C LEU A 94 2.89 2.54 21.63
N SER A 95 2.64 1.86 22.75
CA SER A 95 2.66 2.46 24.06
C SER A 95 4.11 2.63 24.53
N VAL A 96 4.69 3.78 24.22
CA VAL A 96 6.08 4.11 24.59
C VAL A 96 6.13 4.47 26.07
N ASP A 97 6.56 3.53 26.87
CA ASP A 97 6.97 3.80 28.25
C ASP A 97 8.23 4.68 28.24
N SER A 98 8.21 5.77 29.00
CA SER A 98 9.15 6.90 28.94
C SER A 98 10.56 6.61 29.51
N GLY A 99 11.00 5.35 29.53
CA GLY A 99 12.21 4.92 30.22
C GLY A 99 13.28 4.20 29.39
N VAL A 100 13.17 4.11 28.06
CA VAL A 100 14.06 3.25 27.26
C VAL A 100 14.97 4.04 26.32
N ASN A 101 16.24 3.62 26.30
CA ASN A 101 17.36 4.16 25.53
C ASN A 101 17.00 4.75 24.16
N ILE A 102 17.51 5.98 23.94
CA ILE A 102 17.29 6.83 22.76
C ILE A 102 17.93 6.26 21.48
N ASP A 103 18.61 5.11 21.55
CA ASP A 103 19.48 4.61 20.47
C ASP A 103 18.80 3.71 19.43
N ASP A 104 17.48 3.47 19.51
CA ASP A 104 16.77 2.70 18.49
C ASP A 104 16.09 3.62 17.46
N PRO A 105 16.65 3.77 16.24
CA PRO A 105 16.13 4.66 15.22
C PRO A 105 14.69 4.25 14.78
N VAL A 106 14.32 2.98 14.88
CA VAL A 106 12.98 2.50 14.59
C VAL A 106 11.97 3.08 15.59
N ARG A 107 12.29 3.00 16.89
CA ARG A 107 11.41 3.54 17.94
C ARG A 107 11.27 5.05 17.84
N MET A 108 12.36 5.75 17.52
CA MET A 108 12.31 7.20 17.33
C MET A 108 11.38 7.57 16.17
N TYR A 109 11.49 6.90 15.03
CA TYR A 109 10.61 7.10 13.88
C TYR A 109 9.15 6.81 14.22
N LEU A 110 8.86 5.67 14.87
CA LEU A 110 7.50 5.29 15.25
C LEU A 110 6.86 6.30 16.23
N LYS A 111 7.65 6.83 17.16
CA LYS A 111 7.22 7.89 18.09
C LYS A 111 6.88 9.19 17.35
N GLU A 112 7.65 9.54 16.33
CA GLU A 112 7.43 10.76 15.55
C GLU A 112 6.15 10.67 14.71
N ILE A 113 5.96 9.59 13.95
CA ILE A 113 4.74 9.41 13.15
C ILE A 113 3.48 9.25 14.01
N GLY A 114 3.63 8.73 15.23
CA GLY A 114 2.54 8.59 16.19
C GLY A 114 1.95 9.91 16.69
N ARG A 115 2.67 11.02 16.56
CA ARG A 115 2.22 12.37 16.98
C ARG A 115 1.24 12.99 15.99
N VAL A 116 1.22 12.53 14.74
CA VAL A 116 0.34 13.06 13.70
C VAL A 116 -1.07 12.50 13.90
N PRO A 117 -2.09 13.36 14.00
CA PRO A 117 -3.48 12.89 14.14
C PRO A 117 -3.94 12.21 12.85
N LEU A 118 -4.85 11.24 12.99
CA LEU A 118 -5.50 10.61 11.85
C LEU A 118 -6.48 11.59 11.19
N LEU A 119 -6.66 11.47 9.89
CA LEU A 119 -7.63 12.26 9.13
C LEU A 119 -8.99 11.56 9.11
N SER A 120 -10.07 12.36 9.07
CA SER A 120 -11.40 11.89 8.74
C SER A 120 -11.57 11.78 7.22
N ALA A 121 -12.58 11.03 6.75
CA ALA A 121 -12.88 10.91 5.33
C ALA A 121 -13.17 12.26 4.66
N ASP A 122 -13.87 13.15 5.37
CA ASP A 122 -14.17 14.50 4.87
C ASP A 122 -12.90 15.35 4.73
N GLU A 123 -11.95 15.22 5.67
CA GLU A 123 -10.66 15.91 5.59
C GLU A 123 -9.79 15.38 4.44
N GLU A 124 -9.82 14.08 4.16
CA GLU A 124 -9.13 13.49 2.99
C GLU A 124 -9.63 14.11 1.69
N ILE A 125 -10.95 14.24 1.52
CA ILE A 125 -11.57 14.86 0.34
C ILE A 125 -11.19 16.34 0.22
N VAL A 126 -11.19 17.07 1.33
CA VAL A 126 -10.80 18.51 1.32
C VAL A 126 -9.33 18.68 0.90
N LEU A 127 -8.45 17.82 1.42
CA LEU A 127 -7.03 17.85 1.04
C LEU A 127 -6.84 17.45 -0.43
N ALA A 128 -7.55 16.44 -0.92
CA ALA A 128 -7.50 16.02 -2.31
C ALA A 128 -7.93 17.15 -3.27
N LYS A 129 -9.01 17.86 -2.95
CA LYS A 129 -9.43 19.04 -3.73
C LYS A 129 -8.38 20.16 -3.75
N GLN A 130 -7.70 20.39 -2.62
CA GLN A 130 -6.60 21.37 -2.56
C GLN A 130 -5.38 20.94 -3.40
N ILE A 131 -5.12 19.64 -3.47
CA ILE A 131 -4.05 19.08 -4.29
C ILE A 131 -4.36 19.27 -5.77
N GLU A 132 -5.58 18.94 -6.18
CA GLU A 132 -6.05 19.11 -7.55
C GLU A 132 -6.04 20.57 -8.01
N ALA A 133 -6.57 21.49 -7.17
CA ALA A 133 -6.57 22.92 -7.49
C ALA A 133 -5.16 23.48 -7.73
N GLY A 134 -4.16 22.96 -7.04
CA GLY A 134 -2.77 23.37 -7.25
C GLY A 134 -2.05 22.68 -8.41
N ALA A 135 -2.67 21.68 -9.04
CA ALA A 135 -2.16 20.97 -10.21
C ALA A 135 -2.70 21.54 -11.53
N GLN A 136 -3.72 22.41 -11.50
CA GLN A 136 -4.29 23.05 -12.68
C GLN A 136 -3.31 24.05 -13.31
N GLU A 137 -3.36 24.21 -14.63
CA GLU A 137 -2.47 25.13 -15.37
C GLU A 137 -2.65 26.61 -14.93
N ASP A 138 -3.87 26.99 -14.53
CA ASP A 138 -4.21 28.33 -14.06
C ASP A 138 -4.02 28.54 -12.55
N ALA A 139 -3.33 27.60 -11.86
CA ALA A 139 -3.18 27.65 -10.42
C ALA A 139 -2.40 28.89 -9.96
N THR A 140 -2.98 29.64 -9.03
CA THR A 140 -2.31 30.78 -8.40
C THR A 140 -1.15 30.30 -7.51
N TYR A 141 -0.12 31.14 -7.31
CA TYR A 141 0.98 30.82 -6.40
C TYR A 141 0.51 30.37 -5.01
N LYS A 142 -0.60 30.91 -4.51
CA LYS A 142 -1.24 30.51 -3.25
C LYS A 142 -1.77 29.07 -3.32
N ASP A 143 -2.39 28.68 -4.43
CA ASP A 143 -2.96 27.35 -4.62
C ASP A 143 -1.85 26.29 -4.70
N ILE A 144 -0.74 26.60 -5.34
CA ILE A 144 0.45 25.75 -5.40
C ILE A 144 1.03 25.55 -3.98
N GLN A 145 1.11 26.60 -3.16
CA GLN A 145 1.60 26.50 -1.79
C GLN A 145 0.64 25.71 -0.88
N LEU A 146 -0.66 25.88 -1.06
CA LEU A 146 -1.71 25.11 -0.38
C LEU A 146 -1.64 23.64 -0.78
N SER A 147 -1.51 23.35 -2.06
CA SER A 147 -1.37 21.98 -2.59
C SER A 147 -0.15 21.26 -1.98
N LYS A 148 1.02 21.92 -1.92
CA LYS A 148 2.21 21.34 -1.28
C LYS A 148 2.00 21.04 0.20
N LYS A 149 1.31 21.93 0.92
CA LYS A 149 0.98 21.71 2.34
C LYS A 149 -0.04 20.57 2.50
N ALA A 150 -1.06 20.52 1.62
CA ALA A 150 -2.06 19.48 1.62
C ALA A 150 -1.44 18.11 1.32
N LYS A 151 -0.57 18.01 0.30
CA LYS A 151 0.20 16.79 0.00
C LYS A 151 0.98 16.30 1.22
N LYS A 152 1.75 17.20 1.85
CA LYS A 152 2.51 16.87 3.05
C LYS A 152 1.60 16.37 4.17
N LYS A 153 0.49 17.08 4.46
CA LYS A 153 -0.45 16.71 5.52
C LYS A 153 -1.07 15.33 5.25
N LEU A 154 -1.44 15.04 4.01
CA LEU A 154 -2.03 13.76 3.62
C LEU A 154 -1.00 12.61 3.74
N VAL A 155 0.26 12.83 3.35
CA VAL A 155 1.35 11.84 3.53
C VAL A 155 1.62 11.62 5.02
N ASP A 156 1.86 12.67 5.81
CA ASP A 156 2.23 12.58 7.22
C ASP A 156 1.17 11.80 8.04
N ALA A 157 -0.12 12.01 7.76
CA ALA A 157 -1.22 11.32 8.44
C ALA A 157 -1.32 9.83 8.10
N ASN A 158 -0.74 9.39 6.96
CA ASN A 158 -0.82 8.01 6.47
C ASN A 158 0.50 7.22 6.61
N LEU A 159 1.54 7.77 7.23
CA LEU A 159 2.81 7.04 7.48
C LEU A 159 2.61 5.77 8.32
N ARG A 160 1.63 5.76 9.23
CA ARG A 160 1.29 4.58 10.03
C ARG A 160 0.74 3.44 9.17
N LEU A 161 0.04 3.74 8.08
CA LEU A 161 -0.42 2.75 7.11
C LEU A 161 0.79 2.06 6.44
N VAL A 162 1.81 2.83 6.04
CA VAL A 162 3.04 2.27 5.45
C VAL A 162 3.71 1.28 6.40
N VAL A 163 3.83 1.64 7.69
CA VAL A 163 4.43 0.76 8.71
C VAL A 163 3.65 -0.55 8.86
N SER A 164 2.32 -0.49 8.86
CA SER A 164 1.46 -1.67 9.00
C SER A 164 1.63 -2.66 7.85
N ILE A 165 1.88 -2.15 6.63
CA ILE A 165 2.14 -2.96 5.43
C ILE A 165 3.59 -3.47 5.44
N ALA A 166 4.58 -2.58 5.63
CA ALA A 166 6.00 -2.91 5.59
C ALA A 166 6.40 -4.02 6.59
N LYS A 167 5.75 -4.08 7.75
CA LYS A 167 5.98 -5.08 8.78
C LYS A 167 5.82 -6.53 8.27
N ARG A 168 4.98 -6.77 7.27
CA ARG A 168 4.76 -8.11 6.66
C ARG A 168 5.92 -8.56 5.76
N TYR A 169 6.78 -7.61 5.36
CA TYR A 169 7.91 -7.86 4.47
C TYR A 169 9.26 -7.93 5.20
N VAL A 170 9.24 -7.90 6.54
CA VAL A 170 10.45 -8.04 7.36
C VAL A 170 11.03 -9.45 7.18
N GLY A 171 12.38 -9.51 7.06
CA GLY A 171 13.10 -10.78 6.87
C GLY A 171 13.34 -11.16 5.41
N ARG A 172 12.88 -10.37 4.43
CA ARG A 172 13.05 -10.65 2.99
C ARG A 172 14.31 -10.01 2.39
N GLY A 173 15.34 -9.76 3.18
CA GLY A 173 16.66 -9.29 2.72
C GLY A 173 16.86 -7.79 2.76
N MET A 174 15.87 -7.01 3.25
CA MET A 174 15.98 -5.56 3.48
C MET A 174 15.75 -5.22 4.96
N LEU A 175 16.37 -4.13 5.42
CA LEU A 175 16.13 -3.61 6.76
C LEU A 175 14.72 -3.00 6.88
N PHE A 176 14.12 -3.08 8.08
CA PHE A 176 12.75 -2.61 8.29
C PHE A 176 12.57 -1.12 7.97
N LEU A 177 13.53 -0.26 8.34
CA LEU A 177 13.49 1.16 8.00
C LEU A 177 13.57 1.41 6.49
N ASP A 178 14.35 0.61 5.76
CA ASP A 178 14.45 0.75 4.31
C ASP A 178 13.15 0.34 3.62
N LEU A 179 12.50 -0.74 4.10
CA LEU A 179 11.17 -1.13 3.64
C LEU A 179 10.13 -0.02 3.86
N ILE A 180 10.19 0.65 5.02
CA ILE A 180 9.32 1.80 5.31
C ILE A 180 9.60 2.94 4.33
N GLN A 181 10.86 3.27 4.05
CA GLN A 181 11.20 4.38 3.15
C GLN A 181 10.75 4.09 1.72
N GLU A 182 10.94 2.89 1.21
CA GLU A 182 10.43 2.49 -0.10
C GLU A 182 8.88 2.54 -0.13
N GLY A 183 8.24 2.08 0.96
CA GLY A 183 6.79 2.22 1.12
C GLY A 183 6.31 3.68 1.15
N ASN A 184 7.09 4.59 1.77
CA ASN A 184 6.79 6.02 1.79
C ASN A 184 6.87 6.63 0.37
N LEU A 185 7.81 6.18 -0.47
CA LEU A 185 7.86 6.59 -1.88
C LEU A 185 6.60 6.13 -2.64
N GLY A 186 6.12 4.90 -2.36
CA GLY A 186 4.85 4.41 -2.87
C GLY A 186 3.67 5.27 -2.40
N LEU A 187 3.62 5.64 -1.12
CA LEU A 187 2.60 6.52 -0.56
C LEU A 187 2.57 7.90 -1.23
N ILE A 188 3.74 8.50 -1.50
CA ILE A 188 3.84 9.79 -2.20
C ILE A 188 3.25 9.69 -3.61
N LYS A 189 3.59 8.63 -4.37
CA LYS A 189 3.00 8.36 -5.69
C LYS A 189 1.48 8.18 -5.61
N ALA A 190 0.98 7.50 -4.58
CA ALA A 190 -0.45 7.35 -4.36
C ALA A 190 -1.15 8.70 -4.13
N VAL A 191 -0.55 9.61 -3.36
CA VAL A 191 -1.08 10.96 -3.12
C VAL A 191 -1.14 11.78 -4.42
N ASP A 192 -0.14 11.65 -5.28
CA ASP A 192 -0.08 12.37 -6.55
C ASP A 192 -1.14 11.91 -7.57
N LYS A 193 -1.51 10.62 -7.52
CA LYS A 193 -2.47 10.00 -8.46
C LYS A 193 -3.86 9.74 -7.85
N PHE A 194 -4.12 10.18 -6.62
CA PHE A 194 -5.39 9.92 -5.93
C PHE A 194 -6.54 10.76 -6.49
N ASP A 195 -7.59 10.06 -6.93
CA ASP A 195 -8.84 10.64 -7.42
C ASP A 195 -9.98 10.43 -6.40
N TYR A 196 -10.37 11.50 -5.71
CA TYR A 196 -11.45 11.47 -4.73
C TYR A 196 -12.84 11.32 -5.35
N THR A 197 -13.00 11.56 -6.67
CA THR A 197 -14.31 11.46 -7.35
C THR A 197 -14.78 10.03 -7.46
N LYS A 198 -13.87 9.08 -7.44
CA LYS A 198 -14.15 7.64 -7.46
C LYS A 198 -14.76 7.09 -6.16
N GLY A 199 -14.82 7.89 -5.08
CA GLY A 199 -15.58 7.60 -3.85
C GLY A 199 -14.97 6.61 -2.86
N TYR A 200 -13.83 5.98 -3.15
CA TYR A 200 -13.15 5.08 -2.20
C TYR A 200 -12.23 5.83 -1.24
N LYS A 201 -11.96 5.21 -0.09
CA LYS A 201 -11.03 5.78 0.90
C LYS A 201 -9.60 5.82 0.35
N PHE A 202 -8.86 6.87 0.71
CA PHE A 202 -7.46 7.00 0.34
C PHE A 202 -6.62 5.76 0.70
N SER A 203 -6.86 5.17 1.87
CA SER A 203 -6.14 3.97 2.33
C SER A 203 -6.29 2.78 1.37
N THR A 204 -7.46 2.60 0.75
CA THR A 204 -7.71 1.53 -0.22
C THR A 204 -6.81 1.68 -1.44
N TYR A 205 -6.73 2.89 -1.97
CA TYR A 205 -5.87 3.19 -3.13
C TYR A 205 -4.39 3.14 -2.78
N ALA A 206 -3.98 3.74 -1.66
CA ALA A 206 -2.60 3.82 -1.24
C ALA A 206 -1.97 2.45 -0.93
N THR A 207 -2.75 1.49 -0.42
CA THR A 207 -2.24 0.15 -0.07
C THR A 207 -1.57 -0.53 -1.25
N TRP A 208 -2.15 -0.44 -2.46
CA TRP A 208 -1.55 -1.01 -3.66
C TRP A 208 -0.19 -0.36 -3.99
N TRP A 209 -0.13 0.98 -4.01
CA TRP A 209 1.11 1.70 -4.33
C TRP A 209 2.23 1.43 -3.33
N ILE A 210 1.89 1.37 -2.03
CA ILE A 210 2.84 1.05 -0.96
C ILE A 210 3.39 -0.36 -1.15
N ARG A 211 2.50 -1.33 -1.37
CA ARG A 211 2.86 -2.73 -1.58
C ARG A 211 3.74 -2.89 -2.82
N GLN A 212 3.35 -2.32 -3.95
CA GLN A 212 4.09 -2.35 -5.20
C GLN A 212 5.52 -1.78 -5.03
N ALA A 213 5.65 -0.64 -4.34
CA ALA A 213 6.95 -0.03 -4.09
C ALA A 213 7.85 -0.93 -3.24
N ILE A 214 7.31 -1.49 -2.15
CA ILE A 214 8.06 -2.39 -1.25
C ILE A 214 8.49 -3.66 -2.00
N THR A 215 7.60 -4.30 -2.74
CA THR A 215 7.88 -5.55 -3.44
C THR A 215 8.92 -5.33 -4.54
N ARG A 216 8.80 -4.24 -5.30
CA ARG A 216 9.79 -3.86 -6.33
C ARG A 216 11.16 -3.57 -5.71
N ALA A 217 11.21 -2.86 -4.57
CA ALA A 217 12.46 -2.59 -3.87
C ALA A 217 13.14 -3.88 -3.38
N ILE A 218 12.37 -4.82 -2.83
CA ILE A 218 12.90 -6.13 -2.41
C ILE A 218 13.49 -6.87 -3.63
N ALA A 219 12.78 -6.93 -4.75
CA ALA A 219 13.26 -7.60 -5.95
C ALA A 219 14.56 -6.99 -6.48
N ASP A 220 14.72 -5.67 -6.40
CA ASP A 220 15.85 -4.93 -6.97
C ASP A 220 17.05 -4.82 -6.02
N GLN A 221 16.83 -4.75 -4.69
CA GLN A 221 17.87 -4.37 -3.71
C GLN A 221 18.18 -5.46 -2.66
N ALA A 222 17.31 -6.47 -2.46
CA ALA A 222 17.51 -7.43 -1.38
C ALA A 222 18.72 -8.37 -1.58
N ARG A 223 19.23 -8.51 -2.82
CA ARG A 223 20.32 -9.40 -3.13
C ARG A 223 21.64 -8.65 -3.23
N THR A 224 22.71 -9.17 -2.59
CA THR A 224 24.08 -8.62 -2.69
C THR A 224 24.57 -8.58 -4.14
N ILE A 225 24.28 -9.62 -4.94
CA ILE A 225 24.49 -9.61 -6.38
C ILE A 225 23.15 -9.29 -7.02
N ARG A 226 23.01 -8.08 -7.56
CA ARG A 226 21.78 -7.58 -8.15
C ARG A 226 21.35 -8.43 -9.35
N ILE A 227 20.11 -8.86 -9.34
CA ILE A 227 19.46 -9.58 -10.44
C ILE A 227 18.34 -8.67 -10.98
N PRO A 228 18.18 -8.53 -12.31
CA PRO A 228 17.07 -7.77 -12.89
C PRO A 228 15.71 -8.30 -12.41
N VAL A 229 14.74 -7.41 -12.20
CA VAL A 229 13.43 -7.73 -11.62
C VAL A 229 12.72 -8.85 -12.39
N HIS A 230 12.68 -8.81 -13.72
CA HIS A 230 12.07 -9.86 -14.55
C HIS A 230 12.68 -11.26 -14.36
N MET A 231 13.99 -11.32 -13.99
CA MET A 231 14.63 -12.60 -13.67
C MET A 231 14.22 -13.12 -12.29
N VAL A 232 13.98 -12.21 -11.32
CA VAL A 232 13.44 -12.59 -10.00
C VAL A 232 12.04 -13.17 -10.18
N GLU A 233 11.19 -12.55 -11.01
CA GLU A 233 9.85 -13.05 -11.35
C GLU A 233 9.91 -14.44 -11.98
N THR A 234 10.83 -14.66 -12.94
CA THR A 234 11.00 -15.96 -13.58
C THR A 234 11.45 -17.03 -12.57
N ILE A 235 12.37 -16.68 -11.66
CA ILE A 235 12.84 -17.60 -10.60
C ILE A 235 11.66 -17.96 -9.69
N ASN A 236 10.86 -16.99 -9.29
CA ASN A 236 9.71 -17.21 -8.44
C ASN A 236 8.66 -18.12 -9.13
N LYS A 237 8.40 -17.93 -10.43
CA LYS A 237 7.52 -18.82 -11.21
C LYS A 237 8.04 -20.28 -11.30
N LEU A 238 9.36 -20.47 -11.27
CA LEU A 238 9.96 -21.82 -11.32
C LEU A 238 9.94 -22.54 -9.98
N ILE A 239 9.92 -21.81 -8.86
CA ILE A 239 9.93 -22.38 -7.50
C ILE A 239 8.51 -22.80 -7.07
N ARG A 240 7.46 -22.24 -7.68
CA ARG A 240 6.06 -22.65 -7.48
C ARG A 240 5.76 -23.98 -8.16
#